data_4d0cbbd1fd6af058b5cb2df4d0d78985
#
_entry.id   4d0cbbd1fd6af058b5cb2df4d0d78985
#
_cell.length_a   1.000
_cell.length_b   1.000
_cell.length_c   1.000
_cell.angle_alpha   90.00
_cell.angle_beta   90.00
_cell.angle_gamma   90.00
#
_symmetry.space_group_name_H-M   'P 1'
#
loop_
_entity.id
_entity.type
_entity.pdbx_description
1 polymer ?
#
loop_
_entity_poly.entity_id
_entity_poly.type
_entity_poly.pdbx_seq_one_letter_code
_entity_poly.pdbx_strand_id
1 'polypeptide(L)'
;MGTVRIVAAVILAIAAAGVADRRANPQTPGSAIGPEAALPRGVHPETRNRLSPLDPARLSDRMKKAYGDAVAASPGGYPQGGAAIRLHRSGVDVRWDARIGRRLSELAIITIAREYDQPYEWSLHEMEALAVGLEPQIVDVVRHRGPLTGVGEKETAIIQLGREIGRHKVTLETYVRALRLFGETDLVDAVDLMAGYAGTAVNLTAANQWMPPQMKQFLPLPFTMADDILPDSRSRIPVSNPNARPQQGNAGGDGANGGMYRRTLAPPPTGPGSMGRFAAGLKSLEASQGKALVALAALVTARLHDQPYDWTLTEITALKDGLPAATIDAVRHNRPTAGLSDKEAILIQFGRELLGRHNVGADTYARAKATFGQQDLSDFVVNVMAPHAREDVLLNVFDEQLLAGQKPLLP
;
A
#
# COMPACT_ATOMS: atom_id res chain seq x y z
N MET A 1 13.47 14.59 2.29
CA MET A 1 13.14 14.54 3.74
C MET A 1 11.64 14.65 4.06
N GLY A 2 10.74 14.56 3.10
CA GLY A 2 9.31 14.85 3.26
C GLY A 2 8.33 13.67 3.15
N THR A 3 8.74 12.55 2.62
CA THR A 3 7.82 11.47 2.20
C THR A 3 7.37 10.54 3.34
N VAL A 4 8.11 10.46 4.43
CA VAL A 4 7.86 9.53 5.56
C VAL A 4 6.70 9.96 6.47
N ARG A 5 6.34 11.23 6.47
CA ARG A 5 5.28 11.75 7.36
C ARG A 5 3.84 11.48 6.89
N ILE A 6 3.65 11.01 5.65
CA ILE A 6 2.39 11.13 4.95
C ILE A 6 1.42 9.99 5.26
N VAL A 7 1.90 8.78 5.30
CA VAL A 7 1.01 7.60 5.49
C VAL A 7 0.76 7.33 6.97
N ALA A 8 1.77 7.55 7.81
CA ALA A 8 1.67 7.33 9.25
C ALA A 8 0.59 8.19 9.94
N ALA A 9 0.41 9.45 9.48
CA ALA A 9 -0.56 10.35 10.10
C ALA A 9 -2.00 10.06 9.73
N VAL A 10 -2.26 9.40 8.60
CA VAL A 10 -3.62 9.16 8.10
C VAL A 10 -4.23 7.91 8.72
N ILE A 11 -3.48 6.84 8.83
CA ILE A 11 -3.96 5.65 9.55
C ILE A 11 -4.04 5.94 11.05
N LEU A 12 -3.14 6.75 11.59
CA LEU A 12 -3.26 7.26 12.95
C LEU A 12 -4.48 8.18 13.13
N ALA A 13 -4.86 8.98 12.13
CA ALA A 13 -6.04 9.84 12.19
C ALA A 13 -7.35 9.02 12.13
N ILE A 14 -7.38 7.94 11.38
CA ILE A 14 -8.53 7.01 11.34
C ILE A 14 -8.64 6.27 12.68
N ALA A 15 -7.54 5.82 13.27
CA ALA A 15 -7.53 5.19 14.59
C ALA A 15 -7.77 6.19 15.73
N ALA A 16 -7.25 7.42 15.65
CA ALA A 16 -7.42 8.45 16.68
C ALA A 16 -8.83 9.05 16.72
N ALA A 17 -9.52 9.17 15.60
CA ALA A 17 -10.92 9.60 15.59
C ALA A 17 -11.85 8.61 16.31
N GLY A 18 -11.47 7.33 16.40
CA GLY A 18 -12.17 6.31 17.18
C GLY A 18 -11.88 6.33 18.69
N VAL A 19 -10.80 6.97 19.13
CA VAL A 19 -10.33 6.95 20.53
C VAL A 19 -10.76 8.21 21.33
N ALA A 20 -11.06 9.32 20.67
CA ALA A 20 -11.34 10.59 21.37
C ALA A 20 -12.64 10.61 22.20
N ASP A 21 -13.53 9.62 22.03
CA ASP A 21 -14.87 9.60 22.68
C ASP A 21 -14.99 8.60 23.85
N ARG A 22 -13.88 8.10 24.40
CA ARG A 22 -13.90 7.15 25.54
C ARG A 22 -13.66 7.77 26.92
N ARG A 23 -13.94 9.04 27.11
CA ARG A 23 -14.06 9.59 28.48
C ARG A 23 -15.52 9.64 28.87
N ALA A 24 -15.98 8.63 29.57
CA ALA A 24 -17.11 8.45 30.46
C ALA A 24 -18.03 7.27 30.09
N ASN A 25 -17.75 6.12 30.62
CA ASN A 25 -18.75 5.32 31.34
C ASN A 25 -18.07 4.13 32.06
N PRO A 26 -18.08 4.05 33.36
CA PRO A 26 -17.70 2.84 34.09
C PRO A 26 -18.94 1.94 34.25
N GLN A 27 -18.79 0.70 33.85
CA GLN A 27 -19.66 -0.46 34.11
C GLN A 27 -20.29 -1.10 32.89
N THR A 28 -19.61 -2.10 32.37
CA THR A 28 -20.22 -3.27 31.75
C THR A 28 -19.63 -4.53 32.38
N PRO A 29 -20.43 -5.54 32.77
CA PRO A 29 -19.94 -6.72 33.50
C PRO A 29 -18.99 -7.56 32.63
N GLY A 30 -17.95 -8.12 33.27
CA GLY A 30 -16.90 -8.88 32.64
C GLY A 30 -17.41 -10.00 31.73
N SER A 31 -17.06 -9.88 30.44
CA SER A 31 -16.92 -11.07 29.61
C SER A 31 -15.61 -11.75 29.99
N ALA A 32 -15.69 -12.99 30.44
CA ALA A 32 -14.53 -13.83 30.72
C ALA A 32 -13.63 -13.81 29.49
N ILE A 33 -12.43 -13.20 29.62
CA ILE A 33 -11.39 -13.23 28.62
C ILE A 33 -10.97 -14.73 28.57
N GLY A 34 -11.31 -15.40 27.47
CA GLY A 34 -10.80 -16.76 27.22
C GLY A 34 -9.27 -16.71 27.15
N PRO A 35 -8.58 -17.85 27.29
CA PRO A 35 -7.13 -17.88 27.23
C PRO A 35 -6.67 -17.15 25.96
N GLU A 36 -5.73 -16.21 26.12
CA GLU A 36 -5.15 -15.47 25.01
C GLU A 36 -4.58 -16.47 24.00
N ALA A 37 -4.99 -16.37 22.74
CA ALA A 37 -4.42 -17.20 21.69
C ALA A 37 -2.90 -16.95 21.64
N ALA A 38 -2.11 -18.02 21.65
CA ALA A 38 -0.66 -17.89 21.54
C ALA A 38 -0.27 -17.12 20.28
N LEU A 39 0.66 -16.17 20.42
CA LEU A 39 1.16 -15.42 19.27
C LEU A 39 1.80 -16.34 18.24
N PRO A 40 1.71 -16.03 16.94
CA PRO A 40 2.41 -16.77 15.90
C PRO A 40 3.92 -16.83 16.17
N ARG A 41 4.55 -17.92 15.73
CA ARG A 41 6.00 -18.09 15.84
C ARG A 41 6.72 -16.94 15.12
N GLY A 42 7.68 -16.32 15.81
CA GLY A 42 8.46 -15.19 15.26
C GLY A 42 7.87 -13.81 15.52
N VAL A 43 6.73 -13.73 16.18
CA VAL A 43 6.11 -12.48 16.64
C VAL A 43 6.56 -12.18 18.07
N HIS A 44 7.04 -10.95 18.32
CA HIS A 44 7.41 -10.48 19.65
C HIS A 44 6.17 -10.10 20.46
N PRO A 45 6.12 -10.44 21.76
CA PRO A 45 4.96 -10.16 22.62
C PRO A 45 4.68 -8.65 22.78
N GLU A 46 5.73 -7.82 22.82
CA GLU A 46 5.62 -6.38 23.06
C GLU A 46 5.17 -5.63 21.80
N THR A 47 5.83 -5.90 20.67
CA THR A 47 5.53 -5.24 19.40
C THR A 47 4.31 -5.81 18.71
N ARG A 48 3.96 -7.04 19.04
CA ARG A 48 2.94 -7.87 18.40
C ARG A 48 3.14 -8.04 16.89
N ASN A 49 4.40 -7.92 16.46
CA ASN A 49 4.85 -8.19 15.09
C ASN A 49 6.26 -8.84 15.11
N ARG A 50 6.85 -9.02 13.94
CA ARG A 50 8.17 -9.69 13.79
C ARG A 50 9.36 -8.80 14.12
N LEU A 51 9.18 -7.52 14.43
CA LEU A 51 10.27 -6.58 14.74
C LEU A 51 10.60 -6.60 16.24
N SER A 52 11.87 -6.41 16.54
CA SER A 52 12.35 -6.27 17.90
C SER A 52 11.79 -5.01 18.57
N PRO A 53 11.53 -4.99 19.90
CA PRO A 53 11.16 -3.75 20.57
C PRO A 53 12.21 -2.65 20.39
N LEU A 54 11.77 -1.45 20.08
CA LEU A 54 12.66 -0.29 19.98
C LEU A 54 13.12 0.15 21.38
N ASP A 55 14.41 0.46 21.48
CA ASP A 55 14.94 1.14 22.66
C ASP A 55 14.79 2.67 22.49
N PRO A 56 13.86 3.32 23.21
CA PRO A 56 13.64 4.75 23.08
C PRO A 56 14.90 5.59 23.36
N ALA A 57 15.84 5.07 24.18
CA ALA A 57 17.09 5.77 24.47
C ALA A 57 18.00 5.90 23.24
N ARG A 58 17.88 4.99 22.30
CA ARG A 58 18.69 4.95 21.07
C ARG A 58 18.06 5.71 19.90
N LEU A 59 16.83 6.18 20.04
CA LEU A 59 16.15 6.93 18.99
C LEU A 59 16.71 8.35 18.89
N SER A 60 16.78 8.90 17.66
CA SER A 60 17.02 10.34 17.48
C SER A 60 15.87 11.16 18.07
N ASP A 61 16.11 12.42 18.41
CA ASP A 61 15.08 13.28 19.04
C ASP A 61 13.81 13.39 18.21
N ARG A 62 13.94 13.40 16.88
CA ARG A 62 12.80 13.36 15.96
C ARG A 62 12.03 12.05 16.07
N MET A 63 12.74 10.92 16.17
CA MET A 63 12.12 9.59 16.30
C MET A 63 11.51 9.40 17.69
N LYS A 64 12.13 9.93 18.74
CA LYS A 64 11.55 9.93 20.12
C LYS A 64 10.18 10.58 20.15
N LYS A 65 10.03 11.73 19.47
CA LYS A 65 8.72 12.38 19.38
C LYS A 65 7.71 11.50 18.64
N ALA A 66 8.09 10.96 17.47
CA ALA A 66 7.19 10.09 16.67
C ALA A 66 6.82 8.81 17.45
N TYR A 67 7.76 8.24 18.18
CA TYR A 67 7.53 7.09 19.07
C TYR A 67 6.56 7.44 20.19
N GLY A 68 6.79 8.56 20.87
CA GLY A 68 5.91 9.03 21.95
C GLY A 68 4.48 9.30 21.47
N ASP A 69 4.33 9.95 20.31
CA ASP A 69 3.03 10.20 19.69
C ASP A 69 2.32 8.85 19.35
N ALA A 70 3.05 7.87 18.84
CA ALA A 70 2.52 6.55 18.48
C ALA A 70 2.15 5.72 19.73
N VAL A 71 2.97 5.77 20.80
CA VAL A 71 2.64 5.15 22.11
C VAL A 71 1.37 5.76 22.69
N ALA A 72 1.25 7.08 22.68
CA ALA A 72 0.09 7.78 23.21
C ALA A 72 -1.21 7.44 22.43
N ALA A 73 -1.09 7.10 21.15
CA ALA A 73 -2.21 6.68 20.31
C ALA A 73 -2.54 5.19 20.46
N SER A 74 -1.65 4.37 21.03
CA SER A 74 -1.82 2.92 21.15
C SER A 74 -2.47 2.51 22.48
N PRO A 75 -3.62 1.84 22.47
CA PRO A 75 -4.24 1.32 23.68
C PRO A 75 -3.39 0.30 24.43
N GLY A 76 -2.46 -0.37 23.73
CA GLY A 76 -1.56 -1.39 24.29
C GLY A 76 -0.27 -0.84 24.89
N GLY A 77 -0.03 0.49 24.84
CA GLY A 77 1.17 1.12 25.37
C GLY A 77 2.45 0.88 24.56
N TYR A 78 2.34 0.22 23.39
CA TYR A 78 3.40 0.11 22.39
C TYR A 78 2.85 0.53 21.03
N PRO A 79 3.66 1.20 20.17
CA PRO A 79 3.21 1.57 18.84
C PRO A 79 2.84 0.36 17.99
N GLN A 80 1.77 0.46 17.22
CA GLN A 80 1.28 -0.62 16.35
C GLN A 80 1.04 -0.11 14.92
N GLY A 81 0.91 -1.08 14.01
CA GLY A 81 0.64 -0.82 12.60
C GLY A 81 1.85 -0.30 11.85
N GLY A 82 1.68 0.05 10.59
CA GLY A 82 2.77 0.45 9.71
C GLY A 82 3.51 1.72 10.15
N ALA A 83 2.87 2.59 10.94
CA ALA A 83 3.54 3.74 11.55
C ALA A 83 4.63 3.29 12.53
N ALA A 84 4.33 2.29 13.36
CA ALA A 84 5.28 1.69 14.29
C ALA A 84 6.41 0.97 13.53
N ILE A 85 6.06 0.17 12.54
CA ILE A 85 7.01 -0.52 11.67
C ILE A 85 8.02 0.47 11.07
N ARG A 86 7.56 1.62 10.58
CA ARG A 86 8.42 2.66 10.00
C ARG A 86 9.35 3.37 10.99
N LEU A 87 9.16 3.22 12.30
CA LEU A 87 10.11 3.71 13.30
C LEU A 87 11.44 2.94 13.27
N HIS A 88 11.46 1.72 12.71
CA HIS A 88 12.66 0.90 12.54
C HIS A 88 13.50 1.28 11.30
N ARG A 89 13.04 2.21 10.48
CA ARG A 89 13.75 2.66 9.28
C ARG A 89 15.04 3.40 9.60
N SER A 90 16.00 3.34 8.67
CA SER A 90 17.25 4.11 8.74
C SER A 90 17.04 5.63 8.66
N GLY A 91 15.90 6.08 8.10
CA GLY A 91 15.61 7.49 7.89
C GLY A 91 16.20 8.09 6.60
N VAL A 92 16.91 7.31 5.81
CA VAL A 92 17.40 7.71 4.47
C VAL A 92 16.27 7.66 3.42
N ASP A 93 16.52 8.23 2.25
CA ASP A 93 15.67 7.99 1.08
C ASP A 93 15.85 6.54 0.60
N VAL A 94 14.78 5.74 0.77
CA VAL A 94 14.83 4.28 0.50
C VAL A 94 15.01 3.94 -0.98
N ARG A 95 14.77 4.88 -1.88
CA ARG A 95 15.03 4.69 -3.31
C ARG A 95 16.47 5.02 -3.68
N TRP A 96 16.98 6.14 -3.17
CA TRP A 96 18.25 6.71 -3.65
C TRP A 96 19.42 6.39 -2.75
N ASP A 97 19.21 6.37 -1.42
CA ASP A 97 20.27 6.27 -0.41
C ASP A 97 20.18 4.99 0.41
N ALA A 98 19.34 4.01 -0.01
CA ALA A 98 19.20 2.74 0.70
C ALA A 98 20.54 2.02 0.83
N ARG A 99 20.83 1.53 2.04
CA ARG A 99 22.10 0.84 2.33
C ARG A 99 22.25 -0.50 1.62
N ILE A 100 21.17 -1.10 1.15
CA ILE A 100 21.20 -2.28 0.28
C ILE A 100 21.75 -1.95 -1.13
N GLY A 101 21.83 -0.66 -1.47
CA GLY A 101 22.35 -0.15 -2.73
C GLY A 101 21.32 -0.11 -3.86
N ARG A 102 21.56 0.79 -4.81
CA ARG A 102 20.64 1.07 -5.95
C ARG A 102 20.25 -0.18 -6.74
N ARG A 103 21.20 -1.08 -6.98
CA ARG A 103 20.99 -2.31 -7.75
C ARG A 103 19.92 -3.21 -7.11
N LEU A 104 19.97 -3.42 -5.80
CA LEU A 104 18.96 -4.20 -5.07
C LEU A 104 17.66 -3.43 -4.86
N SER A 105 17.71 -2.09 -4.74
CA SER A 105 16.51 -1.26 -4.68
C SER A 105 15.72 -1.36 -5.99
N GLU A 106 16.37 -1.26 -7.16
CA GLU A 106 15.69 -1.42 -8.45
C GLU A 106 15.18 -2.86 -8.65
N LEU A 107 15.93 -3.88 -8.18
CA LEU A 107 15.43 -5.26 -8.18
C LEU A 107 14.14 -5.40 -7.35
N ALA A 108 14.08 -4.77 -6.18
CA ALA A 108 12.88 -4.76 -5.34
C ALA A 108 11.69 -4.11 -6.07
N ILE A 109 11.93 -2.97 -6.74
CA ILE A 109 10.91 -2.24 -7.48
C ILE A 109 10.36 -3.07 -8.66
N ILE A 110 11.24 -3.60 -9.53
CA ILE A 110 10.77 -4.41 -10.66
C ILE A 110 10.08 -5.71 -10.21
N THR A 111 10.48 -6.26 -9.07
CA THR A 111 9.80 -7.44 -8.52
C THR A 111 8.36 -7.09 -8.16
N ILE A 112 8.11 -5.98 -7.47
CA ILE A 112 6.74 -5.52 -7.15
C ILE A 112 5.97 -5.16 -8.42
N ALA A 113 6.56 -4.41 -9.34
CA ALA A 113 5.92 -4.08 -10.62
C ALA A 113 5.47 -5.33 -11.38
N ARG A 114 6.26 -6.42 -11.31
CA ARG A 114 5.90 -7.72 -11.90
C ARG A 114 4.77 -8.42 -11.17
N GLU A 115 4.78 -8.43 -9.84
CA GLU A 115 3.75 -9.10 -9.07
C GLU A 115 2.39 -8.38 -9.17
N TYR A 116 2.40 -7.07 -9.40
CA TYR A 116 1.20 -6.28 -9.69
C TYR A 116 0.87 -6.18 -11.20
N ASP A 117 1.60 -6.88 -12.07
CA ASP A 117 1.44 -6.86 -13.53
C ASP A 117 1.37 -5.43 -14.11
N GLN A 118 2.15 -4.48 -13.54
CA GLN A 118 2.08 -3.07 -13.91
C GLN A 118 3.09 -2.72 -15.02
N PRO A 119 2.62 -2.50 -16.27
CA PRO A 119 3.51 -2.38 -17.44
C PRO A 119 4.33 -1.09 -17.46
N TYR A 120 3.76 0.01 -16.99
CA TYR A 120 4.43 1.32 -17.01
C TYR A 120 5.56 1.35 -15.98
N GLU A 121 5.27 0.94 -14.75
CA GLU A 121 6.25 0.88 -13.66
C GLU A 121 7.38 -0.09 -13.99
N TRP A 122 7.03 -1.30 -14.47
CA TRP A 122 8.02 -2.25 -14.92
C TRP A 122 8.98 -1.67 -15.96
N SER A 123 8.43 -1.08 -17.04
CA SER A 123 9.26 -0.67 -18.18
C SER A 123 10.20 0.48 -17.84
N LEU A 124 9.79 1.40 -16.95
CA LEU A 124 10.68 2.44 -16.46
C LEU A 124 11.80 1.87 -15.59
N HIS A 125 11.44 1.02 -14.63
CA HIS A 125 12.40 0.50 -13.66
C HIS A 125 13.28 -0.60 -14.22
N GLU A 126 12.86 -1.32 -15.26
CA GLU A 126 13.76 -2.22 -15.99
C GLU A 126 14.94 -1.45 -16.59
N MET A 127 14.69 -0.29 -17.21
CA MET A 127 15.76 0.53 -17.77
C MET A 127 16.71 1.04 -16.67
N GLU A 128 16.15 1.50 -15.54
CA GLU A 128 16.96 1.96 -14.40
C GLU A 128 17.75 0.80 -13.77
N ALA A 129 17.14 -0.37 -13.60
CA ALA A 129 17.76 -1.56 -13.05
C ALA A 129 19.01 -1.99 -13.88
N LEU A 130 18.85 -2.03 -15.21
CA LEU A 130 19.96 -2.33 -16.12
C LEU A 130 21.04 -1.24 -16.06
N ALA A 131 20.66 0.03 -15.98
CA ALA A 131 21.59 1.15 -15.90
C ALA A 131 22.44 1.15 -14.61
N VAL A 132 21.88 0.64 -13.49
CA VAL A 132 22.63 0.49 -12.23
C VAL A 132 23.33 -0.86 -12.09
N GLY A 133 23.39 -1.65 -13.17
CA GLY A 133 24.16 -2.88 -13.26
C GLY A 133 23.46 -4.14 -12.75
N LEU A 134 22.12 -4.16 -12.72
CA LEU A 134 21.39 -5.41 -12.52
C LEU A 134 21.54 -6.28 -13.76
N GLU A 135 21.92 -7.53 -13.57
CA GLU A 135 22.20 -8.47 -14.66
C GLU A 135 20.92 -8.80 -15.45
N PRO A 136 20.96 -8.77 -16.80
CA PRO A 136 19.80 -9.06 -17.64
C PRO A 136 19.13 -10.40 -17.33
N GLN A 137 19.92 -11.41 -16.94
CA GLN A 137 19.43 -12.73 -16.57
C GLN A 137 18.54 -12.68 -15.31
N ILE A 138 18.87 -11.80 -14.33
CA ILE A 138 18.04 -11.61 -13.13
C ILE A 138 16.76 -10.88 -13.49
N VAL A 139 16.84 -9.87 -14.36
CA VAL A 139 15.64 -9.20 -14.91
C VAL A 139 14.70 -10.21 -15.59
N ASP A 140 15.26 -11.13 -16.40
CA ASP A 140 14.48 -12.18 -17.06
C ASP A 140 13.83 -13.17 -16.05
N VAL A 141 14.54 -13.53 -14.99
CA VAL A 141 13.99 -14.36 -13.89
C VAL A 141 12.78 -13.68 -13.25
N VAL A 142 12.86 -12.38 -12.99
CA VAL A 142 11.72 -11.62 -12.45
C VAL A 142 10.59 -11.52 -13.49
N ARG A 143 10.90 -11.09 -14.72
CA ARG A 143 9.94 -10.91 -15.82
C ARG A 143 9.07 -12.14 -16.05
N HIS A 144 9.68 -13.31 -16.04
CA HIS A 144 8.99 -14.57 -16.35
C HIS A 144 8.62 -15.40 -15.10
N ARG A 145 8.77 -14.83 -13.89
CA ARG A 145 8.61 -15.57 -12.63
C ARG A 145 9.37 -16.90 -12.62
N GLY A 146 10.56 -16.89 -13.21
CA GLY A 146 11.42 -18.06 -13.38
C GLY A 146 11.98 -18.61 -12.06
N PRO A 147 12.63 -19.80 -12.09
CA PRO A 147 13.27 -20.40 -10.93
C PRO A 147 14.46 -19.53 -10.46
N LEU A 148 14.72 -19.56 -9.14
CA LEU A 148 15.79 -18.78 -8.51
C LEU A 148 17.15 -19.52 -8.49
N THR A 149 17.27 -20.65 -9.17
CA THR A 149 18.52 -21.42 -9.27
C THR A 149 19.60 -20.58 -9.97
N GLY A 150 20.75 -20.44 -9.34
CA GLY A 150 21.84 -19.64 -9.88
C GLY A 150 21.76 -18.13 -9.63
N VAL A 151 20.70 -17.65 -8.99
CA VAL A 151 20.54 -16.27 -8.53
C VAL A 151 21.29 -16.09 -7.21
N GLY A 152 21.93 -14.94 -7.00
CA GLY A 152 22.64 -14.62 -5.75
C GLY A 152 21.73 -14.66 -4.52
N GLU A 153 22.31 -14.84 -3.33
CA GLU A 153 21.52 -15.00 -2.09
C GLU A 153 20.65 -13.79 -1.76
N LYS A 154 21.21 -12.57 -1.93
CA LYS A 154 20.48 -11.33 -1.64
C LYS A 154 19.37 -11.06 -2.67
N GLU A 155 19.67 -11.30 -3.93
CA GLU A 155 18.73 -11.19 -5.03
C GLU A 155 17.58 -12.21 -4.87
N THR A 156 17.93 -13.45 -4.53
CA THR A 156 16.96 -14.50 -4.21
C THR A 156 16.02 -14.08 -3.07
N ALA A 157 16.58 -13.50 -2.00
CA ALA A 157 15.78 -13.04 -0.87
C ALA A 157 14.81 -11.90 -1.26
N ILE A 158 15.27 -10.93 -2.05
CA ILE A 158 14.43 -9.81 -2.54
C ILE A 158 13.32 -10.34 -3.46
N ILE A 159 13.66 -11.20 -4.44
CA ILE A 159 12.66 -11.73 -5.38
C ILE A 159 11.64 -12.61 -4.65
N GLN A 160 12.09 -13.49 -3.75
CA GLN A 160 11.17 -14.34 -2.99
C GLN A 160 10.25 -13.52 -2.11
N LEU A 161 10.78 -12.51 -1.40
CA LEU A 161 10.00 -11.60 -0.57
C LEU A 161 8.93 -10.89 -1.41
N GLY A 162 9.29 -10.32 -2.56
CA GLY A 162 8.33 -9.64 -3.43
C GLY A 162 7.26 -10.57 -4.00
N ARG A 163 7.63 -11.81 -4.37
CA ARG A 163 6.66 -12.84 -4.80
C ARG A 163 5.66 -13.21 -3.71
N GLU A 164 6.10 -13.26 -2.45
CA GLU A 164 5.23 -13.55 -1.32
C GLU A 164 4.37 -12.32 -0.94
N ILE A 165 4.92 -11.10 -1.07
CA ILE A 165 4.13 -9.86 -0.98
C ILE A 165 3.00 -9.86 -2.00
N GLY A 166 3.28 -10.19 -3.27
CA GLY A 166 2.24 -10.27 -4.30
C GLY A 166 1.19 -11.36 -4.06
N ARG A 167 1.46 -12.31 -3.17
CA ARG A 167 0.49 -13.33 -2.70
C ARG A 167 -0.18 -12.96 -1.39
N HIS A 168 0.12 -11.78 -0.86
CA HIS A 168 -0.37 -11.24 0.41
C HIS A 168 -0.05 -12.10 1.63
N LYS A 169 0.99 -12.95 1.55
CA LYS A 169 1.40 -13.82 2.66
C LYS A 169 2.89 -14.07 2.64
N VAL A 170 3.61 -13.47 3.58
CA VAL A 170 5.05 -13.67 3.74
C VAL A 170 5.32 -14.71 4.81
N THR A 171 5.97 -15.80 4.41
CA THR A 171 6.33 -16.90 5.31
C THR A 171 7.42 -16.48 6.30
N LEU A 172 7.43 -17.11 7.47
CA LEU A 172 8.48 -16.87 8.47
C LEU A 172 9.87 -17.23 7.91
N GLU A 173 9.96 -18.26 7.07
CA GLU A 173 11.22 -18.67 6.44
C GLU A 173 11.78 -17.56 5.54
N THR A 174 10.96 -16.99 4.67
CA THR A 174 11.35 -15.87 3.78
C THR A 174 11.74 -14.65 4.60
N TYR A 175 10.95 -14.31 5.62
CA TYR A 175 11.27 -13.19 6.53
C TYR A 175 12.63 -13.40 7.23
N VAL A 176 12.87 -14.55 7.85
CA VAL A 176 14.11 -14.85 8.59
C VAL A 176 15.31 -14.86 7.66
N ARG A 177 15.18 -15.38 6.42
CA ARG A 177 16.24 -15.30 5.42
C ARG A 177 16.59 -13.85 5.08
N ALA A 178 15.61 -13.01 4.80
CA ALA A 178 15.80 -11.60 4.50
C ALA A 178 16.41 -10.84 5.70
N LEU A 179 15.90 -11.08 6.91
CA LEU A 179 16.41 -10.49 8.15
C LEU A 179 17.90 -10.84 8.37
N ARG A 180 18.29 -12.09 8.14
CA ARG A 180 19.69 -12.52 8.26
C ARG A 180 20.62 -11.82 7.26
N LEU A 181 20.16 -11.58 6.04
CA LEU A 181 20.97 -11.03 4.95
C LEU A 181 21.08 -9.50 4.99
N PHE A 182 20.06 -8.83 5.47
CA PHE A 182 19.97 -7.36 5.43
C PHE A 182 20.04 -6.72 6.83
N GLY A 183 19.69 -7.45 7.88
CA GLY A 183 19.43 -6.86 9.19
C GLY A 183 18.07 -6.15 9.24
N GLU A 184 17.61 -5.84 10.45
CA GLU A 184 16.25 -5.35 10.68
C GLU A 184 15.98 -4.01 9.98
N THR A 185 16.84 -3.02 10.17
CA THR A 185 16.64 -1.68 9.61
C THR A 185 16.63 -1.65 8.08
N ASP A 186 17.56 -2.38 7.44
CA ASP A 186 17.65 -2.42 5.97
C ASP A 186 16.52 -3.26 5.39
N LEU A 187 16.05 -4.27 6.09
CA LEU A 187 14.86 -5.02 5.70
C LEU A 187 13.61 -4.13 5.76
N VAL A 188 13.44 -3.33 6.83
CA VAL A 188 12.31 -2.39 6.93
C VAL A 188 12.38 -1.34 5.82
N ASP A 189 13.57 -0.82 5.48
CA ASP A 189 13.75 0.11 4.37
C ASP A 189 13.37 -0.54 3.02
N ALA A 190 13.81 -1.76 2.77
CA ALA A 190 13.49 -2.50 1.55
C ALA A 190 11.99 -2.79 1.42
N VAL A 191 11.34 -3.20 2.52
CA VAL A 191 9.90 -3.47 2.55
C VAL A 191 9.08 -2.18 2.39
N ASP A 192 9.48 -1.06 3.03
CA ASP A 192 8.79 0.23 2.83
C ASP A 192 8.94 0.76 1.39
N LEU A 193 10.08 0.48 0.73
CA LEU A 193 10.25 0.73 -0.71
C LEU A 193 9.26 -0.11 -1.53
N MET A 194 9.21 -1.43 -1.31
CA MET A 194 8.29 -2.35 -1.99
C MET A 194 6.84 -1.94 -1.77
N ALA A 195 6.47 -1.63 -0.53
CA ALA A 195 5.13 -1.15 -0.17
C ALA A 195 4.78 0.15 -0.89
N GLY A 196 5.72 1.09 -0.99
CA GLY A 196 5.55 2.33 -1.75
C GLY A 196 5.23 2.07 -3.22
N TYR A 197 5.93 1.13 -3.85
CA TYR A 197 5.72 0.76 -5.25
C TYR A 197 4.46 -0.09 -5.46
N ALA A 198 4.03 -0.89 -4.48
CA ALA A 198 2.72 -1.53 -4.51
C ALA A 198 1.58 -0.48 -4.58
N GLY A 199 1.62 0.55 -3.72
CA GLY A 199 0.67 1.66 -3.80
C GLY A 199 0.75 2.44 -5.12
N THR A 200 1.95 2.61 -5.69
CA THR A 200 2.15 3.22 -7.02
C THR A 200 1.52 2.37 -8.11
N ALA A 201 1.74 1.04 -8.08
CA ALA A 201 1.12 0.11 -9.03
C ALA A 201 -0.40 0.17 -8.99
N VAL A 202 -1.03 0.25 -7.80
CA VAL A 202 -2.48 0.43 -7.64
C VAL A 202 -2.96 1.71 -8.34
N ASN A 203 -2.29 2.84 -8.13
CA ASN A 203 -2.62 4.10 -8.78
C ASN A 203 -2.50 4.02 -10.31
N LEU A 204 -1.42 3.46 -10.81
CA LEU A 204 -1.18 3.30 -12.25
C LEU A 204 -2.19 2.37 -12.91
N THR A 205 -2.55 1.28 -12.22
CA THR A 205 -3.55 0.30 -12.70
C THR A 205 -4.95 0.90 -12.75
N ALA A 206 -5.35 1.68 -11.75
CA ALA A 206 -6.63 2.38 -11.75
C ALA A 206 -6.76 3.36 -12.92
N ALA A 207 -5.67 4.08 -13.22
CA ALA A 207 -5.58 4.97 -14.37
C ALA A 207 -5.40 4.21 -15.70
N ASN A 208 -5.11 2.92 -15.66
CA ASN A 208 -4.69 2.09 -16.80
C ASN A 208 -3.56 2.78 -17.59
N GLN A 209 -2.46 3.10 -16.89
CA GLN A 209 -1.33 3.84 -17.45
C GLN A 209 -0.44 2.95 -18.29
N TRP A 210 -0.17 3.37 -19.53
CA TRP A 210 0.70 2.70 -20.49
C TRP A 210 1.90 3.55 -20.88
N MET A 211 2.93 2.89 -21.39
CA MET A 211 4.10 3.56 -21.93
C MET A 211 3.74 4.41 -23.15
N PRO A 212 4.49 5.53 -23.42
CA PRO A 212 4.39 6.25 -24.67
C PRO A 212 4.58 5.32 -25.89
N PRO A 213 3.94 5.60 -27.02
CA PRO A 213 3.98 4.74 -28.22
C PRO A 213 5.41 4.44 -28.74
N GLN A 214 6.32 5.39 -28.53
CA GLN A 214 7.74 5.27 -28.94
C GLN A 214 8.58 4.40 -28.00
N MET A 215 8.05 4.04 -26.81
CA MET A 215 8.75 3.22 -25.84
C MET A 215 8.21 1.79 -25.87
N LYS A 216 9.13 0.83 -25.88
CA LYS A 216 8.75 -0.59 -25.89
C LYS A 216 8.25 -1.01 -24.51
N GLN A 217 7.14 -1.75 -24.51
CA GLN A 217 6.63 -2.47 -23.36
C GLN A 217 7.26 -3.88 -23.32
N PHE A 218 7.92 -4.23 -22.20
CA PHE A 218 8.68 -5.47 -22.08
C PHE A 218 8.01 -6.54 -21.21
N LEU A 219 6.99 -6.15 -20.42
CA LEU A 219 6.35 -7.08 -19.50
C LEU A 219 5.31 -7.95 -20.23
N PRO A 220 5.40 -9.28 -20.15
CA PRO A 220 4.31 -10.15 -20.61
C PRO A 220 3.11 -10.00 -19.67
N LEU A 221 2.01 -9.46 -20.20
CA LEU A 221 0.78 -9.21 -19.45
C LEU A 221 -0.27 -10.27 -19.74
N PRO A 222 -1.10 -10.62 -18.76
CA PRO A 222 -2.25 -11.51 -18.97
C PRO A 222 -3.45 -10.81 -19.64
N PHE A 223 -3.32 -9.50 -19.96
CA PHE A 223 -4.37 -8.67 -20.57
C PHE A 223 -3.80 -7.75 -21.64
N THR A 224 -4.67 -7.21 -22.47
CA THR A 224 -4.36 -6.20 -23.50
C THR A 224 -4.70 -4.80 -23.00
N MET A 225 -4.14 -3.78 -23.69
CA MET A 225 -4.53 -2.39 -23.47
C MET A 225 -6.02 -2.21 -23.80
N ALA A 226 -6.75 -1.56 -22.92
CA ALA A 226 -8.17 -1.28 -23.12
C ALA A 226 -8.39 -0.20 -24.20
N ASP A 227 -9.55 -0.26 -24.86
CA ASP A 227 -9.89 0.67 -25.95
C ASP A 227 -10.23 2.08 -25.47
N ASP A 228 -10.50 2.28 -24.18
CA ASP A 228 -10.85 3.55 -23.56
C ASP A 228 -9.65 4.41 -23.11
N ILE A 229 -8.44 4.04 -23.54
CA ILE A 229 -7.21 4.78 -23.25
C ILE A 229 -7.11 6.05 -24.11
N LEU A 230 -6.91 7.19 -23.45
CA LEU A 230 -6.73 8.46 -24.13
C LEU A 230 -5.35 8.51 -24.81
N PRO A 231 -5.26 8.87 -26.11
CA PRO A 231 -4.01 8.87 -26.85
C PRO A 231 -2.91 9.75 -26.23
N ASP A 232 -3.28 10.95 -25.75
CA ASP A 232 -2.33 11.96 -25.27
C ASP A 232 -1.71 11.60 -23.90
N SER A 233 -2.52 11.04 -22.99
CA SER A 233 -2.07 10.65 -21.65
C SER A 233 -1.59 9.21 -21.58
N ARG A 234 -1.96 8.39 -22.56
CA ARG A 234 -1.76 6.93 -22.52
C ARG A 234 -2.38 6.27 -21.28
N SER A 235 -3.47 6.91 -20.79
CA SER A 235 -4.23 6.44 -19.62
C SER A 235 -5.71 6.85 -19.76
N ARG A 236 -6.54 6.44 -18.82
CA ARG A 236 -7.94 6.88 -18.69
C ARG A 236 -8.09 8.28 -18.13
N ILE A 237 -7.02 8.85 -17.59
CA ILE A 237 -7.02 10.18 -16.97
C ILE A 237 -6.44 11.19 -17.97
N PRO A 238 -7.18 12.26 -18.30
CA PRO A 238 -6.69 13.26 -19.24
C PRO A 238 -5.49 14.01 -18.66
N VAL A 239 -4.65 14.54 -19.54
CA VAL A 239 -3.55 15.43 -19.14
C VAL A 239 -4.14 16.70 -18.53
N SER A 240 -3.85 16.96 -17.27
CA SER A 240 -4.43 18.08 -16.52
C SER A 240 -4.00 19.46 -17.02
N ASN A 241 -2.85 19.56 -17.70
CA ASN A 241 -2.39 20.76 -18.39
C ASN A 241 -1.51 20.37 -19.59
N PRO A 242 -2.05 20.31 -20.81
CA PRO A 242 -1.29 19.97 -22.02
C PRO A 242 -0.14 20.94 -22.31
N ASN A 243 -0.20 22.17 -21.78
CA ASN A 243 0.81 23.21 -21.97
C ASN A 243 1.80 23.32 -20.78
N ALA A 244 1.63 22.51 -19.75
CA ALA A 244 2.61 22.47 -18.67
C ALA A 244 3.95 22.01 -19.22
N ARG A 245 4.94 22.91 -19.25
CA ARG A 245 6.32 22.52 -19.51
C ARG A 245 6.70 21.42 -18.54
N PRO A 246 7.46 20.37 -18.97
CA PRO A 246 8.08 19.46 -18.03
C PRO A 246 8.83 20.33 -17.02
N GLN A 247 8.40 20.31 -15.75
CA GLN A 247 9.27 20.85 -14.72
C GLN A 247 10.54 20.01 -14.82
N GLN A 248 11.65 20.65 -15.16
CA GLN A 248 12.98 20.11 -14.90
C GLN A 248 13.01 19.89 -13.39
N GLY A 249 12.60 18.69 -12.99
CA GLY A 249 12.82 18.21 -11.62
C GLY A 249 14.32 18.23 -11.41
N ASN A 250 14.78 18.67 -10.24
CA ASN A 250 16.15 18.50 -9.82
C ASN A 250 16.66 17.16 -10.35
N ALA A 251 17.89 17.15 -10.86
CA ALA A 251 18.56 16.02 -11.50
C ALA A 251 18.73 14.76 -10.61
N GLY A 252 17.67 14.30 -10.04
CA GLY A 252 17.39 13.11 -9.27
C GLY A 252 16.31 12.33 -9.98
N GLY A 253 16.62 11.77 -11.12
CA GLY A 253 16.18 10.50 -11.61
C GLY A 253 14.75 10.25 -12.06
N ASP A 254 13.91 11.22 -12.20
CA ASP A 254 12.70 11.03 -13.00
C ASP A 254 12.99 11.53 -14.41
N GLY A 255 13.65 10.70 -15.22
CA GLY A 255 13.89 10.99 -16.62
C GLY A 255 12.60 11.46 -17.33
N ALA A 256 12.71 11.89 -18.60
CA ALA A 256 11.61 12.49 -19.41
C ALA A 256 10.22 11.84 -19.25
N ASN A 257 10.15 10.61 -18.72
CA ASN A 257 8.95 9.79 -18.50
C ASN A 257 8.27 10.01 -17.15
N GLY A 258 9.00 10.38 -16.07
CA GLY A 258 8.39 10.77 -14.79
C GLY A 258 7.50 12.01 -14.93
N GLY A 259 7.77 12.84 -15.92
CA GLY A 259 6.93 13.97 -16.27
C GLY A 259 5.54 13.59 -16.81
N MET A 260 5.38 12.43 -17.45
CA MET A 260 4.07 11.99 -17.97
C MET A 260 3.19 11.43 -16.84
N TYR A 261 3.74 10.61 -15.96
CA TYR A 261 3.06 10.14 -14.76
C TYR A 261 2.58 11.31 -13.88
N ARG A 262 3.43 12.32 -13.69
CA ARG A 262 3.07 13.54 -12.94
C ARG A 262 2.04 14.43 -13.62
N ARG A 263 1.81 14.23 -14.91
CA ARG A 263 0.80 15.00 -15.67
C ARG A 263 -0.57 14.32 -15.67
N THR A 264 -0.59 12.99 -15.61
CA THR A 264 -1.83 12.20 -15.73
C THR A 264 -2.47 11.90 -14.38
N LEU A 265 -1.65 11.66 -13.37
CA LEU A 265 -2.10 11.57 -11.99
C LEU A 265 -1.73 12.88 -11.30
N ALA A 266 -2.60 13.42 -10.48
CA ALA A 266 -2.19 14.47 -9.56
C ALA A 266 -0.92 13.97 -8.87
N PRO A 267 0.21 14.71 -8.92
CA PRO A 267 1.45 14.20 -8.35
C PRO A 267 1.20 13.81 -6.91
N PRO A 268 1.70 12.65 -6.47
CA PRO A 268 1.70 12.39 -5.05
C PRO A 268 2.34 13.61 -4.39
N PRO A 269 1.69 14.20 -3.41
CA PRO A 269 2.16 15.43 -2.83
C PRO A 269 3.54 15.21 -2.21
N THR A 270 4.57 15.68 -2.87
CA THR A 270 5.94 15.71 -2.38
C THR A 270 6.23 17.08 -1.78
N GLY A 271 6.66 17.13 -0.54
CA GLY A 271 7.03 18.36 0.13
C GLY A 271 6.19 18.71 1.36
N PRO A 272 6.50 19.79 2.07
CA PRO A 272 5.89 20.16 3.36
C PRO A 272 4.36 20.30 3.37
N GLY A 273 3.74 20.51 2.21
CA GLY A 273 2.28 20.61 2.08
C GLY A 273 1.57 19.31 1.68
N SER A 274 2.31 18.21 1.51
CA SER A 274 1.76 16.97 0.96
C SER A 274 0.74 16.29 1.88
N MET A 275 1.01 16.29 3.18
CA MET A 275 0.08 15.74 4.18
C MET A 275 -1.23 16.52 4.24
N GLY A 276 -1.13 17.85 4.12
CA GLY A 276 -2.32 18.70 4.11
C GLY A 276 -3.22 18.42 2.90
N ARG A 277 -2.63 18.17 1.73
CA ARG A 277 -3.41 17.83 0.51
C ARG A 277 -4.06 16.45 0.59
N PHE A 278 -3.34 15.47 1.11
CA PHE A 278 -3.90 14.13 1.33
C PHE A 278 -5.06 14.17 2.32
N ALA A 279 -4.88 14.79 3.48
CA ALA A 279 -5.93 14.96 4.48
C ALA A 279 -7.12 15.77 3.94
N ALA A 280 -6.85 16.79 3.10
CA ALA A 280 -7.89 17.57 2.44
C ALA A 280 -8.66 16.73 1.41
N GLY A 281 -7.97 15.91 0.62
CA GLY A 281 -8.57 14.99 -0.35
C GLY A 281 -9.47 13.95 0.34
N LEU A 282 -8.99 13.31 1.39
CA LEU A 282 -9.79 12.37 2.19
C LEU A 282 -11.03 13.05 2.79
N LYS A 283 -10.86 14.22 3.41
CA LYS A 283 -11.97 14.99 3.96
C LYS A 283 -12.99 15.40 2.89
N SER A 284 -12.53 15.78 1.70
CA SER A 284 -13.40 16.10 0.55
C SER A 284 -14.19 14.89 0.11
N LEU A 285 -13.55 13.72 0.00
CA LEU A 285 -14.18 12.45 -0.36
C LEU A 285 -15.21 12.01 0.69
N GLU A 286 -14.89 12.13 1.98
CA GLU A 286 -15.85 11.87 3.05
C GLU A 286 -17.07 12.80 2.99
N ALA A 287 -16.87 14.07 2.63
CA ALA A 287 -17.96 15.03 2.51
C ALA A 287 -18.86 14.75 1.30
N SER A 288 -18.29 14.31 0.17
CA SER A 288 -19.05 14.05 -1.07
C SER A 288 -19.71 12.67 -1.10
N GLN A 289 -19.03 11.62 -0.60
CA GLN A 289 -19.47 10.23 -0.71
C GLN A 289 -19.88 9.61 0.64
N GLY A 290 -19.51 10.21 1.75
CA GLY A 290 -19.77 9.71 3.10
C GLY A 290 -18.70 8.75 3.61
N LYS A 291 -18.52 8.74 4.93
CA LYS A 291 -17.51 7.92 5.62
C LYS A 291 -17.72 6.42 5.41
N ALA A 292 -18.97 5.97 5.33
CA ALA A 292 -19.29 4.56 5.10
C ALA A 292 -18.71 4.03 3.78
N LEU A 293 -18.81 4.79 2.66
CA LEU A 293 -18.22 4.39 1.39
C LEU A 293 -16.69 4.48 1.39
N VAL A 294 -16.11 5.44 2.10
CA VAL A 294 -14.66 5.52 2.31
C VAL A 294 -14.17 4.29 3.06
N ALA A 295 -14.84 3.90 4.14
CA ALA A 295 -14.52 2.68 4.88
C ALA A 295 -14.73 1.41 4.04
N LEU A 296 -15.74 1.39 3.16
CA LEU A 296 -15.95 0.28 2.23
C LEU A 296 -14.75 0.11 1.28
N ALA A 297 -14.20 1.19 0.74
CA ALA A 297 -13.00 1.11 -0.12
C ALA A 297 -11.80 0.51 0.63
N ALA A 298 -11.59 0.90 1.89
CA ALA A 298 -10.56 0.35 2.75
C ALA A 298 -10.80 -1.15 3.05
N LEU A 299 -12.04 -1.54 3.40
CA LEU A 299 -12.40 -2.95 3.61
C LEU A 299 -12.18 -3.82 2.38
N VAL A 300 -12.53 -3.32 1.18
CA VAL A 300 -12.27 -4.03 -0.07
C VAL A 300 -10.77 -4.25 -0.25
N THR A 301 -9.94 -3.26 0.08
CA THR A 301 -8.48 -3.36 -0.01
C THR A 301 -7.94 -4.39 0.99
N ALA A 302 -8.26 -4.26 2.26
CA ALA A 302 -7.81 -5.18 3.30
C ALA A 302 -8.23 -6.64 3.02
N ARG A 303 -9.45 -6.84 2.47
CA ARG A 303 -9.93 -8.18 2.09
C ARG A 303 -9.13 -8.79 0.96
N LEU A 304 -8.82 -8.01 -0.07
CA LEU A 304 -8.09 -8.50 -1.25
C LEU A 304 -6.61 -8.73 -0.96
N HIS A 305 -6.08 -8.10 0.09
CA HIS A 305 -4.74 -8.33 0.61
C HIS A 305 -4.69 -9.36 1.74
N ASP A 306 -5.82 -10.01 2.06
CA ASP A 306 -5.94 -10.96 3.17
C ASP A 306 -5.34 -10.43 4.48
N GLN A 307 -5.58 -9.12 4.77
CA GLN A 307 -4.97 -8.43 5.91
C GLN A 307 -5.96 -8.34 7.09
N PRO A 308 -5.86 -9.26 8.10
CA PRO A 308 -6.85 -9.32 9.18
C PRO A 308 -6.74 -8.17 10.18
N TYR A 309 -5.56 -7.57 10.35
CA TYR A 309 -5.36 -6.43 11.26
C TYR A 309 -6.09 -5.19 10.72
N ASP A 310 -5.80 -4.77 9.48
CA ASP A 310 -6.45 -3.62 8.84
C ASP A 310 -7.95 -3.83 8.68
N TRP A 311 -8.35 -5.03 8.20
CA TRP A 311 -9.77 -5.39 8.12
C TRP A 311 -10.49 -5.17 9.44
N THR A 312 -9.97 -5.72 10.56
CA THR A 312 -10.68 -5.70 11.85
C THR A 312 -10.87 -4.28 12.37
N LEU A 313 -9.84 -3.44 12.28
CA LEU A 313 -9.93 -2.05 12.73
C LEU A 313 -10.86 -1.23 11.82
N THR A 314 -10.78 -1.46 10.52
CA THR A 314 -11.62 -0.78 9.53
C THR A 314 -13.08 -1.21 9.65
N GLU A 315 -13.39 -2.49 9.90
CA GLU A 315 -14.76 -2.97 10.08
C GLU A 315 -15.45 -2.33 11.28
N ILE A 316 -14.73 -2.22 12.41
CA ILE A 316 -15.26 -1.56 13.61
C ILE A 316 -15.65 -0.10 13.30
N THR A 317 -14.81 0.59 12.54
CA THR A 317 -15.06 1.97 12.11
C THR A 317 -16.21 2.05 11.09
N ALA A 318 -16.23 1.16 10.11
CA ALA A 318 -17.25 1.11 9.07
C ALA A 318 -18.66 0.91 9.63
N LEU A 319 -18.81 0.02 10.61
CA LEU A 319 -20.08 -0.20 11.32
C LEU A 319 -20.53 1.06 12.06
N LYS A 320 -19.61 1.74 12.74
CA LYS A 320 -19.88 3.01 13.44
C LYS A 320 -20.30 4.12 12.47
N ASP A 321 -19.71 4.16 11.29
CA ASP A 321 -20.00 5.13 10.23
C ASP A 321 -21.24 4.75 9.40
N GLY A 322 -21.93 3.66 9.76
CA GLY A 322 -23.22 3.28 9.20
C GLY A 322 -23.16 2.41 7.95
N LEU A 323 -22.01 1.78 7.64
CA LEU A 323 -21.95 0.80 6.56
C LEU A 323 -22.80 -0.43 6.90
N PRO A 324 -23.75 -0.86 6.01
CA PRO A 324 -24.60 -1.99 6.30
C PRO A 324 -23.81 -3.30 6.53
N ALA A 325 -24.20 -4.07 7.54
CA ALA A 325 -23.56 -5.36 7.84
C ALA A 325 -23.64 -6.34 6.66
N ALA A 326 -24.68 -6.28 5.84
CA ALA A 326 -24.82 -7.09 4.61
C ALA A 326 -23.74 -6.75 3.58
N THR A 327 -23.37 -5.47 3.44
CA THR A 327 -22.29 -5.00 2.55
C THR A 327 -20.95 -5.50 3.04
N ILE A 328 -20.68 -5.38 4.35
CA ILE A 328 -19.45 -5.89 4.97
C ILE A 328 -19.35 -7.41 4.76
N ASP A 329 -20.44 -8.16 4.95
CA ASP A 329 -20.48 -9.60 4.75
C ASP A 329 -20.23 -10.01 3.28
N ALA A 330 -20.77 -9.24 2.33
CA ALA A 330 -20.53 -9.46 0.90
C ALA A 330 -19.04 -9.27 0.54
N VAL A 331 -18.35 -8.30 1.14
CA VAL A 331 -16.90 -8.12 0.96
C VAL A 331 -16.13 -9.23 1.66
N ARG A 332 -16.42 -9.50 2.95
CA ARG A 332 -15.73 -10.51 3.78
C ARG A 332 -15.68 -11.87 3.11
N HIS A 333 -16.78 -12.32 2.56
CA HIS A 333 -16.93 -13.65 1.96
C HIS A 333 -16.87 -13.65 0.44
N ASN A 334 -16.44 -12.54 -0.16
CA ASN A 334 -16.35 -12.38 -1.61
C ASN A 334 -17.63 -12.77 -2.36
N ARG A 335 -18.81 -12.42 -1.78
CA ARG A 335 -20.13 -12.75 -2.34
C ARG A 335 -20.49 -11.83 -3.51
N PRO A 336 -21.48 -12.21 -4.34
CA PRO A 336 -22.08 -11.31 -5.31
C PRO A 336 -22.63 -10.03 -4.67
N THR A 337 -22.64 -8.94 -5.41
CA THR A 337 -23.10 -7.63 -4.95
C THR A 337 -24.60 -7.38 -5.20
N ALA A 338 -25.33 -8.40 -5.64
CA ALA A 338 -26.77 -8.31 -5.85
C ALA A 338 -27.50 -7.95 -4.53
N GLY A 339 -28.35 -6.95 -4.61
CA GLY A 339 -29.09 -6.44 -3.44
C GLY A 339 -28.39 -5.35 -2.64
N LEU A 340 -27.14 -5.00 -2.96
CA LEU A 340 -26.46 -3.82 -2.44
C LEU A 340 -26.86 -2.57 -3.22
N SER A 341 -26.60 -1.38 -2.67
CA SER A 341 -26.78 -0.14 -3.43
C SER A 341 -25.84 -0.08 -4.64
N ASP A 342 -26.21 0.69 -5.68
CA ASP A 342 -25.40 0.83 -6.90
C ASP A 342 -23.97 1.34 -6.59
N LYS A 343 -23.85 2.27 -5.64
CA LYS A 343 -22.56 2.81 -5.20
C LYS A 343 -21.69 1.75 -4.54
N GLU A 344 -22.26 0.96 -3.62
CA GLU A 344 -21.53 -0.13 -2.96
C GLU A 344 -21.13 -1.21 -3.97
N ALA A 345 -22.05 -1.64 -4.81
CA ALA A 345 -21.83 -2.68 -5.79
C ALA A 345 -20.71 -2.33 -6.77
N ILE A 346 -20.72 -1.10 -7.32
CA ILE A 346 -19.69 -0.68 -8.28
C ILE A 346 -18.33 -0.45 -7.60
N LEU A 347 -18.29 0.05 -6.37
CA LEU A 347 -17.05 0.25 -5.63
C LEU A 347 -16.38 -1.09 -5.29
N ILE A 348 -17.16 -2.08 -4.87
CA ILE A 348 -16.69 -3.45 -4.61
C ILE A 348 -16.16 -4.09 -5.90
N GLN A 349 -16.92 -3.98 -7.01
CA GLN A 349 -16.50 -4.53 -8.30
C GLN A 349 -15.20 -3.87 -8.78
N PHE A 350 -15.13 -2.55 -8.73
CA PHE A 350 -13.94 -1.78 -9.11
C PHE A 350 -12.71 -2.22 -8.30
N GLY A 351 -12.85 -2.32 -6.96
CA GLY A 351 -11.75 -2.78 -6.11
C GLY A 351 -11.32 -4.22 -6.40
N ARG A 352 -12.26 -5.14 -6.65
CA ARG A 352 -11.97 -6.54 -7.02
C ARG A 352 -11.19 -6.65 -8.34
N GLU A 353 -11.50 -5.79 -9.29
CA GLU A 353 -10.77 -5.76 -10.56
C GLU A 353 -9.41 -5.08 -10.39
N LEU A 354 -9.35 -3.96 -9.68
CA LEU A 354 -8.13 -3.19 -9.43
C LEU A 354 -7.07 -4.00 -8.66
N LEU A 355 -7.46 -4.54 -7.52
CA LEU A 355 -6.54 -5.16 -6.56
C LEU A 355 -6.43 -6.68 -6.73
N GLY A 356 -7.50 -7.33 -7.20
CA GLY A 356 -7.51 -8.79 -7.35
C GLY A 356 -7.13 -9.27 -8.74
N ARG A 357 -7.36 -8.47 -9.79
CA ARG A 357 -7.01 -8.82 -11.18
C ARG A 357 -5.89 -7.96 -11.76
N HIS A 358 -5.48 -6.92 -11.04
CA HIS A 358 -4.54 -5.89 -11.50
C HIS A 358 -4.93 -5.28 -12.86
N ASN A 359 -6.22 -5.27 -13.16
CA ASN A 359 -6.77 -4.70 -14.39
C ASN A 359 -8.26 -4.35 -14.20
N VAL A 360 -8.62 -3.11 -14.46
CA VAL A 360 -10.01 -2.64 -14.41
C VAL A 360 -10.57 -2.61 -15.83
N GLY A 361 -11.67 -3.34 -16.08
CA GLY A 361 -12.34 -3.35 -17.36
C GLY A 361 -12.92 -1.99 -17.74
N ALA A 362 -13.05 -1.70 -19.04
CA ALA A 362 -13.58 -0.44 -19.54
C ALA A 362 -15.00 -0.16 -19.03
N ASP A 363 -15.87 -1.18 -19.03
CA ASP A 363 -17.24 -1.05 -18.53
C ASP A 363 -17.30 -0.74 -17.03
N THR A 364 -16.48 -1.42 -16.23
CA THR A 364 -16.39 -1.19 -14.78
C THR A 364 -15.89 0.23 -14.50
N TYR A 365 -14.85 0.67 -15.21
CA TYR A 365 -14.34 2.03 -15.08
C TYR A 365 -15.38 3.08 -15.48
N ALA A 366 -16.04 2.90 -16.62
CA ALA A 366 -17.08 3.82 -17.12
C ALA A 366 -18.24 3.96 -16.11
N ARG A 367 -18.73 2.83 -15.57
CA ARG A 367 -19.78 2.82 -14.54
C ARG A 367 -19.33 3.48 -13.24
N ALA A 368 -18.13 3.17 -12.75
CA ALA A 368 -17.59 3.79 -11.55
C ALA A 368 -17.42 5.31 -11.72
N LYS A 369 -16.90 5.74 -12.89
CA LYS A 369 -16.78 7.16 -13.23
C LYS A 369 -18.14 7.87 -13.36
N ALA A 370 -19.14 7.21 -13.93
CA ALA A 370 -20.49 7.76 -14.02
C ALA A 370 -21.15 7.89 -12.63
N THR A 371 -20.86 6.97 -11.71
CA THR A 371 -21.43 6.94 -10.36
C THR A 371 -20.77 7.97 -9.42
N PHE A 372 -19.46 8.10 -9.45
CA PHE A 372 -18.70 8.92 -8.49
C PHE A 372 -18.16 10.23 -9.09
N GLY A 373 -18.10 10.34 -10.40
CA GLY A 373 -17.31 11.37 -11.07
C GLY A 373 -15.83 11.03 -11.12
N GLN A 374 -15.09 11.73 -12.00
CA GLN A 374 -13.65 11.48 -12.20
C GLN A 374 -12.82 11.77 -10.94
N GLN A 375 -13.14 12.86 -10.24
CA GLN A 375 -12.35 13.30 -9.08
C GLN A 375 -12.52 12.34 -7.90
N ASP A 376 -13.76 12.05 -7.49
CA ASP A 376 -14.01 11.18 -6.34
C ASP A 376 -13.54 9.74 -6.61
N LEU A 377 -13.69 9.23 -7.85
CA LEU A 377 -13.13 7.94 -8.22
C LEU A 377 -11.60 7.93 -8.08
N SER A 378 -10.92 8.98 -8.52
CA SER A 378 -9.48 9.13 -8.31
C SER A 378 -9.12 9.24 -6.83
N ASP A 379 -9.92 9.97 -6.05
CA ASP A 379 -9.69 10.14 -4.61
C ASP A 379 -9.91 8.85 -3.82
N PHE A 380 -10.87 7.99 -4.19
CA PHE A 380 -10.98 6.63 -3.62
C PHE A 380 -9.70 5.82 -3.81
N VAL A 381 -9.08 5.93 -4.98
CA VAL A 381 -7.83 5.20 -5.26
C VAL A 381 -6.65 5.84 -4.53
N VAL A 382 -6.41 7.14 -4.76
CA VAL A 382 -5.19 7.84 -4.31
C VAL A 382 -5.18 8.05 -2.79
N ASN A 383 -6.35 8.32 -2.20
CA ASN A 383 -6.43 8.66 -0.77
C ASN A 383 -6.91 7.50 0.11
N VAL A 384 -7.39 6.39 -0.46
CA VAL A 384 -7.86 5.23 0.32
C VAL A 384 -7.20 3.93 -0.13
N MET A 385 -7.50 3.42 -1.33
CA MET A 385 -7.07 2.07 -1.73
C MET A 385 -5.55 1.92 -1.82
N ALA A 386 -4.85 2.84 -2.47
CA ALA A 386 -3.39 2.76 -2.60
C ALA A 386 -2.63 2.94 -1.27
N PRO A 387 -3.02 3.86 -0.36
CA PRO A 387 -2.48 3.92 0.99
C PRO A 387 -2.70 2.65 1.81
N HIS A 388 -3.92 2.06 1.78
CA HIS A 388 -4.20 0.79 2.46
C HIS A 388 -3.38 -0.36 1.85
N ALA A 389 -3.31 -0.46 0.51
CA ALA A 389 -2.47 -1.44 -0.16
C ALA A 389 -1.00 -1.36 0.27
N ARG A 390 -0.46 -0.14 0.38
CA ARG A 390 0.89 0.09 0.90
C ARG A 390 1.03 -0.35 2.36
N GLU A 391 0.04 -0.05 3.18
CA GLU A 391 0.06 -0.41 4.60
C GLU A 391 -0.03 -1.92 4.78
N ASP A 392 -0.92 -2.57 4.04
CA ASP A 392 -1.14 -4.01 4.09
C ASP A 392 0.13 -4.81 3.75
N VAL A 393 0.97 -4.31 2.83
CA VAL A 393 2.28 -4.92 2.56
C VAL A 393 3.14 -4.94 3.82
N LEU A 394 3.22 -3.82 4.55
CA LEU A 394 3.99 -3.76 5.79
C LEU A 394 3.42 -4.70 6.85
N LEU A 395 2.11 -4.65 7.06
CA LEU A 395 1.42 -5.48 8.05
C LEU A 395 1.58 -6.98 7.76
N ASN A 396 1.53 -7.37 6.48
CA ASN A 396 1.71 -8.77 6.07
C ASN A 396 3.16 -9.25 6.22
N VAL A 397 4.15 -8.43 5.84
CA VAL A 397 5.57 -8.82 5.95
C VAL A 397 5.98 -8.98 7.40
N PHE A 398 5.57 -8.03 8.25
CA PHE A 398 5.94 -8.02 9.65
C PHE A 398 4.95 -8.78 10.55
N ASP A 399 3.92 -9.40 9.97
CA ASP A 399 2.93 -10.24 10.65
C ASP A 399 2.31 -9.52 11.86
N GLU A 400 1.78 -8.32 11.60
CA GLU A 400 1.17 -7.47 12.63
C GLU A 400 -0.06 -8.12 13.23
N GLN A 401 -0.09 -8.25 14.55
CA GLN A 401 -1.16 -8.90 15.29
C GLN A 401 -2.03 -7.87 16.02
N LEU A 402 -3.32 -8.16 16.10
CA LEU A 402 -4.27 -7.40 16.92
C LEU A 402 -3.85 -7.39 18.39
N LEU A 403 -4.33 -6.40 19.14
CA LEU A 403 -4.12 -6.33 20.59
C LEU A 403 -4.64 -7.59 21.31
N ALA A 404 -4.06 -7.88 22.48
CA ALA A 404 -4.51 -8.95 23.34
C ALA A 404 -6.03 -8.84 23.60
N GLY A 405 -6.73 -9.96 23.42
CA GLY A 405 -8.18 -10.04 23.60
C GLY A 405 -9.03 -9.56 22.39
N GLN A 406 -8.43 -8.97 21.37
CA GLN A 406 -9.12 -8.70 20.10
C GLN A 406 -9.08 -9.95 19.22
N LYS A 407 -10.19 -10.26 18.56
CA LYS A 407 -10.28 -11.37 17.60
C LYS A 407 -10.29 -10.84 16.18
N PRO A 408 -9.58 -11.49 15.26
CA PRO A 408 -9.71 -11.16 13.84
C PRO A 408 -11.16 -11.31 13.39
N LEU A 409 -11.65 -10.34 12.60
CA LEU A 409 -13.00 -10.36 12.01
C LEU A 409 -12.97 -10.86 10.56
N LEU A 410 -11.79 -10.93 9.95
CA LEU A 410 -11.58 -11.60 8.67
C LEU A 410 -11.30 -13.08 8.94
N PRO A 411 -12.00 -14.01 8.24
CA PRO A 411 -11.85 -15.46 8.44
C PRO A 411 -10.50 -15.99 7.93
#